data_a3cd808eb84d6623c440bc5f19bd39d2
#
_entry.id   a3cd808eb84d6623c440bc5f19bd39d2
#
_cell.length_a   1.000
_cell.length_b   1.000
_cell.length_c   1.000
_cell.angle_alpha   90.00
_cell.angle_beta   90.00
_cell.angle_gamma   90.00
#
_symmetry.space_group_name_H-M   'P 1'
#
loop_
_entity.id
_entity.type
_entity.pdbx_description
1 polymer ?
#
loop_
_entity_poly.entity_id
_entity_poly.type
_entity_poly.pdbx_seq_one_letter_code
_entity_poly.pdbx_strand_id
1 'polypeptide(L)'
;MSVKDFAGYVAAQVIGAFAGTGLLSVVVNGSETLSGFGADGYGTLSAVGLSMGGAFVVEAFLTFVFVLVILGVTASKKTSALAGLVIGATLTMVHLIGIPLTGTSVNPARALAPAVFTGGEALAQVWLFIVAPLVGGAIAAVFHRAWFSVKDN
;
A
#
# COMPACT_ATOMS: atom_id res chain seq x y z
N MET A 1 9.11 -18.53 1.30
CA MET A 1 9.94 -17.40 1.80
C MET A 1 10.35 -17.73 3.23
N SER A 2 11.61 -17.61 3.58
CA SER A 2 12.08 -17.83 4.96
C SER A 2 11.72 -16.62 5.85
N VAL A 3 11.73 -16.83 7.20
CA VAL A 3 11.51 -15.71 8.15
C VAL A 3 12.61 -14.64 8.02
N LYS A 4 13.84 -15.06 7.70
CA LYS A 4 14.96 -14.11 7.47
C LYS A 4 14.71 -13.25 6.23
N ASP A 5 14.25 -13.85 5.13
CA ASP A 5 13.91 -13.10 3.90
C ASP A 5 12.77 -12.12 4.16
N PHE A 6 11.73 -12.57 4.87
CA PHE A 6 10.61 -11.70 5.25
C PHE A 6 11.08 -10.48 6.05
N ALA A 7 11.88 -10.70 7.10
CA ALA A 7 12.42 -9.60 7.91
C ALA A 7 13.32 -8.67 7.07
N GLY A 8 14.14 -9.23 6.18
CA GLY A 8 14.96 -8.46 5.24
C GLY A 8 14.13 -7.57 4.31
N TYR A 9 13.05 -8.11 3.73
CA TYR A 9 12.15 -7.33 2.89
C TYR A 9 11.44 -6.22 3.67
N VAL A 10 10.95 -6.50 4.87
CA VAL A 10 10.31 -5.48 5.72
C VAL A 10 11.30 -4.36 6.04
N ALA A 11 12.51 -4.69 6.47
CA ALA A 11 13.54 -3.70 6.78
C ALA A 11 13.90 -2.85 5.54
N ALA A 12 14.12 -3.48 4.39
CA ALA A 12 14.44 -2.78 3.15
C ALA A 12 13.31 -1.84 2.71
N GLN A 13 12.05 -2.29 2.80
CA GLN A 13 10.90 -1.45 2.46
C GLN A 13 10.75 -0.25 3.40
N VAL A 14 10.91 -0.45 4.71
CA VAL A 14 10.85 0.65 5.67
C VAL A 14 11.97 1.65 5.43
N ILE A 15 13.21 1.19 5.32
CA ILE A 15 14.37 2.06 5.04
C ILE A 15 14.15 2.83 3.72
N GLY A 16 13.72 2.13 2.67
CA GLY A 16 13.42 2.74 1.36
C GLY A 16 12.32 3.78 1.43
N ALA A 17 11.25 3.52 2.20
CA ALA A 17 10.16 4.47 2.40
C ALA A 17 10.64 5.75 3.10
N PHE A 18 11.44 5.62 4.18
CA PHE A 18 12.02 6.78 4.87
C PHE A 18 13.01 7.55 3.98
N ALA A 19 13.85 6.86 3.22
CA ALA A 19 14.77 7.49 2.28
C ALA A 19 14.00 8.24 1.17
N GLY A 20 12.96 7.62 0.61
CA GLY A 20 12.11 8.23 -0.41
C GLY A 20 11.35 9.46 0.11
N THR A 21 10.75 9.37 1.30
CA THR A 21 10.06 10.51 1.92
C THR A 21 11.04 11.61 2.31
N GLY A 22 12.25 11.25 2.76
CA GLY A 22 13.32 12.21 3.02
C GLY A 22 13.75 12.97 1.75
N LEU A 23 13.88 12.28 0.63
CA LEU A 23 14.16 12.94 -0.65
C LEU A 23 12.98 13.83 -1.09
N LEU A 24 11.75 13.36 -0.93
CA LEU A 24 10.56 14.16 -1.21
C LEU A 24 10.52 15.44 -0.33
N SER A 25 10.94 15.34 0.93
CA SER A 25 10.96 16.49 1.84
C SER A 25 11.90 17.60 1.35
N VAL A 26 13.01 17.26 0.70
CA VAL A 26 13.90 18.24 0.08
C VAL A 26 13.20 18.98 -1.05
N VAL A 27 12.42 18.26 -1.87
CA VAL A 27 11.66 18.85 -2.97
C VAL A 27 10.54 19.76 -2.46
N VAL A 28 9.76 19.27 -1.49
CA VAL A 28 8.63 20.01 -0.91
C VAL A 28 9.11 21.29 -0.21
N ASN A 29 10.17 21.18 0.61
CA ASN A 29 10.73 22.33 1.32
C ASN A 29 11.42 23.36 0.37
N GLY A 30 11.81 22.95 -0.83
CA GLY A 30 12.36 23.82 -1.86
C GLY A 30 11.30 24.48 -2.75
N SER A 31 10.01 24.24 -2.51
CA SER A 31 8.91 24.75 -3.34
C SER A 31 7.99 25.65 -2.53
N GLU A 32 7.57 26.76 -3.13
CA GLU A 32 6.57 27.67 -2.54
C GLU A 32 5.12 27.15 -2.67
N THR A 33 4.87 26.18 -3.54
CA THR A 33 3.52 25.71 -3.90
C THR A 33 3.24 24.26 -3.49
N LEU A 34 4.28 23.42 -3.36
CA LEU A 34 4.12 22.04 -2.93
C LEU A 34 3.97 21.96 -1.42
N SER A 35 3.05 21.14 -0.97
CA SER A 35 2.81 20.90 0.45
C SER A 35 2.49 19.43 0.70
N GLY A 36 2.87 18.94 1.90
CA GLY A 36 2.60 17.58 2.36
C GLY A 36 3.55 16.53 1.77
N PHE A 37 3.65 15.42 2.46
CA PHE A 37 4.57 14.31 2.14
C PHE A 37 3.85 13.08 1.61
N GLY A 38 2.57 13.22 1.22
CA GLY A 38 1.75 12.13 0.72
C GLY A 38 1.30 11.16 1.81
N ALA A 39 1.05 11.67 3.01
CA ALA A 39 0.49 10.88 4.10
C ALA A 39 -0.95 10.46 3.79
N ASP A 40 -1.30 9.27 4.27
CA ASP A 40 -2.66 8.75 4.20
C ASP A 40 -3.50 9.30 5.35
N GLY A 41 -4.84 9.33 5.17
CA GLY A 41 -5.73 9.79 6.22
C GLY A 41 -7.21 9.53 5.95
N TYR A 42 -8.01 9.71 7.00
CA TYR A 42 -9.47 9.67 6.95
C TYR A 42 -10.04 10.89 7.68
N GLY A 43 -11.36 11.06 7.66
CA GLY A 43 -11.99 12.23 8.27
C GLY A 43 -11.53 13.52 7.61
N THR A 44 -10.93 14.41 8.38
CA THR A 44 -10.41 15.72 7.94
C THR A 44 -9.24 15.60 6.95
N LEU A 45 -8.51 14.50 6.95
CA LEU A 45 -7.41 14.25 6.03
C LEU A 45 -7.86 13.58 4.71
N SER A 46 -9.11 13.13 4.62
CA SER A 46 -9.69 12.59 3.38
C SER A 46 -10.27 13.71 2.53
N ALA A 47 -10.00 13.71 1.23
CA ALA A 47 -10.57 14.72 0.32
C ALA A 47 -12.11 14.66 0.25
N VAL A 48 -12.71 13.54 0.63
CA VAL A 48 -14.17 13.33 0.65
C VAL A 48 -14.74 13.17 2.06
N GLY A 49 -13.95 13.42 3.11
CA GLY A 49 -14.39 13.26 4.49
C GLY A 49 -14.70 11.82 4.88
N LEU A 50 -14.00 10.83 4.31
CA LEU A 50 -14.29 9.42 4.52
C LEU A 50 -14.12 9.03 5.99
N SER A 51 -15.10 8.31 6.55
CA SER A 51 -15.03 7.85 7.93
C SER A 51 -13.92 6.81 8.14
N MET A 52 -13.48 6.61 9.37
CA MET A 52 -12.51 5.59 9.76
C MET A 52 -12.91 4.18 9.27
N GLY A 53 -14.17 3.79 9.46
CA GLY A 53 -14.67 2.49 8.97
C GLY A 53 -14.65 2.39 7.45
N GLY A 54 -15.03 3.46 6.75
CA GLY A 54 -14.95 3.56 5.29
C GLY A 54 -13.50 3.43 4.79
N ALA A 55 -12.56 4.14 5.43
CA ALA A 55 -11.15 4.07 5.10
C ALA A 55 -10.57 2.65 5.30
N PHE A 56 -10.95 1.98 6.39
CA PHE A 56 -10.54 0.60 6.63
C PHE A 56 -11.00 -0.35 5.52
N VAL A 57 -12.28 -0.26 5.12
CA VAL A 57 -12.85 -1.10 4.06
C VAL A 57 -12.19 -0.82 2.72
N VAL A 58 -11.99 0.46 2.38
CA VAL A 58 -11.32 0.87 1.12
C VAL A 58 -9.90 0.31 1.06
N GLU A 59 -9.08 0.55 2.09
CA GLU A 59 -7.70 0.09 2.12
C GLU A 59 -7.58 -1.44 2.10
N ALA A 60 -8.42 -2.14 2.87
CA ALA A 60 -8.44 -3.60 2.86
C ALA A 60 -8.85 -4.15 1.49
N PHE A 61 -9.88 -3.57 0.85
CA PHE A 61 -10.34 -4.01 -0.46
C PHE A 61 -9.34 -3.71 -1.58
N LEU A 62 -8.78 -2.50 -1.63
CA LEU A 62 -7.78 -2.14 -2.63
C LEU A 62 -6.52 -3.01 -2.49
N THR A 63 -6.09 -3.28 -1.26
CA THR A 63 -4.97 -4.20 -1.01
C THR A 63 -5.31 -5.63 -1.38
N PHE A 64 -6.53 -6.10 -1.08
CA PHE A 64 -6.99 -7.42 -1.51
C PHE A 64 -6.89 -7.57 -3.02
N VAL A 65 -7.42 -6.62 -3.80
CA VAL A 65 -7.34 -6.65 -5.26
C VAL A 65 -5.91 -6.64 -5.73
N PHE A 66 -5.09 -5.73 -5.20
CA PHE A 66 -3.69 -5.59 -5.60
C PHE A 66 -2.87 -6.87 -5.33
N VAL A 67 -2.96 -7.43 -4.13
CA VAL A 67 -2.24 -8.66 -3.75
C VAL A 67 -2.77 -9.87 -4.52
N LEU A 68 -4.07 -9.96 -4.77
CA LEU A 68 -4.64 -11.05 -5.56
C LEU A 68 -4.09 -11.06 -6.99
N VAL A 69 -3.96 -9.89 -7.62
CA VAL A 69 -3.35 -9.76 -8.94
C VAL A 69 -1.88 -10.15 -8.92
N ILE A 70 -1.12 -9.70 -7.89
CA ILE A 70 0.30 -10.09 -7.73
C ILE A 70 0.42 -11.61 -7.65
N LEU A 71 -0.34 -12.24 -6.78
CA LEU A 71 -0.32 -13.69 -6.60
C LEU A 71 -0.68 -14.42 -7.89
N GLY A 72 -1.71 -13.96 -8.61
CA GLY A 72 -2.15 -14.56 -9.87
C GLY A 72 -1.10 -14.45 -10.99
N VAL A 73 -0.54 -13.25 -11.18
CA VAL A 73 0.42 -13.03 -12.28
C VAL A 73 1.77 -13.69 -12.02
N THR A 74 2.16 -13.89 -10.76
CA THR A 74 3.41 -14.56 -10.37
C THR A 74 3.27 -16.07 -10.21
N ALA A 75 2.07 -16.63 -10.28
CA ALA A 75 1.81 -18.05 -10.04
C ALA A 75 2.42 -18.98 -11.09
N SER A 76 2.65 -18.50 -12.31
CA SER A 76 3.23 -19.33 -13.37
C SER A 76 4.33 -18.60 -14.16
N LYS A 77 5.27 -19.37 -14.74
CA LYS A 77 6.34 -18.82 -15.58
C LYS A 77 5.80 -18.11 -16.83
N LYS A 78 4.64 -18.53 -17.35
CA LYS A 78 4.03 -17.90 -18.53
C LYS A 78 3.53 -16.49 -18.24
N THR A 79 2.92 -16.29 -17.08
CA THR A 79 2.36 -14.99 -16.67
C THR A 79 3.40 -14.09 -16.02
N SER A 80 4.40 -14.66 -15.35
CA SER A 80 5.44 -13.89 -14.65
C SER A 80 6.29 -13.00 -15.57
N ALA A 81 6.37 -13.31 -16.86
CA ALA A 81 7.04 -12.45 -17.84
C ALA A 81 6.38 -11.07 -17.97
N LEU A 82 5.06 -10.98 -17.71
CA LEU A 82 4.29 -9.74 -17.76
C LEU A 82 4.06 -9.13 -16.37
N ALA A 83 4.61 -9.74 -15.30
CA ALA A 83 4.32 -9.35 -13.92
C ALA A 83 4.57 -7.86 -13.66
N GLY A 84 5.69 -7.31 -14.13
CA GLY A 84 6.02 -5.90 -13.92
C GLY A 84 4.95 -4.95 -14.49
N LEU A 85 4.50 -5.23 -15.73
CA LEU A 85 3.47 -4.42 -16.38
C LEU A 85 2.12 -4.53 -15.66
N VAL A 86 1.69 -5.77 -15.38
CA VAL A 86 0.38 -6.03 -14.74
C VAL A 86 0.32 -5.46 -13.33
N ILE A 87 1.37 -5.67 -12.52
CA ILE A 87 1.45 -5.14 -11.16
C ILE A 87 1.48 -3.61 -11.18
N GLY A 88 2.28 -3.01 -12.07
CA GLY A 88 2.36 -1.55 -12.21
C GLY A 88 1.02 -0.93 -12.64
N ALA A 89 0.34 -1.51 -13.63
CA ALA A 89 -0.98 -1.06 -14.07
C ALA A 89 -2.03 -1.19 -12.94
N THR A 90 -2.00 -2.29 -12.20
CA THR A 90 -2.90 -2.49 -11.05
C THR A 90 -2.62 -1.47 -9.94
N LEU A 91 -1.35 -1.21 -9.63
CA LEU A 91 -0.97 -0.18 -8.65
C LEU A 91 -1.46 1.20 -9.08
N THR A 92 -1.33 1.54 -10.36
CA THR A 92 -1.87 2.79 -10.91
C THR A 92 -3.39 2.85 -10.74
N MET A 93 -4.10 1.77 -11.07
CA MET A 93 -5.55 1.71 -10.94
C MET A 93 -6.00 1.93 -9.48
N VAL A 94 -5.39 1.22 -8.52
CA VAL A 94 -5.78 1.38 -7.10
C VAL A 94 -5.48 2.79 -6.59
N HIS A 95 -4.43 3.45 -7.07
CA HIS A 95 -4.12 4.83 -6.71
C HIS A 95 -5.12 5.83 -7.31
N LEU A 96 -5.51 5.66 -8.57
CA LEU A 96 -6.53 6.51 -9.19
C LEU A 96 -7.87 6.46 -8.45
N ILE A 97 -8.21 5.31 -7.87
CA ILE A 97 -9.43 5.13 -7.08
C ILE A 97 -9.25 5.66 -5.65
N GLY A 98 -8.15 5.32 -5.02
CA GLY A 98 -8.00 5.49 -3.57
C GLY A 98 -7.42 6.83 -3.13
N ILE A 99 -6.64 7.54 -3.97
CA ILE A 99 -6.03 8.83 -3.59
C ILE A 99 -7.07 9.82 -3.03
N PRO A 100 -8.22 10.08 -3.68
CA PRO A 100 -9.20 11.02 -3.14
C PRO A 100 -9.89 10.51 -1.87
N LEU A 101 -9.86 9.20 -1.62
CA LEU A 101 -10.53 8.57 -0.48
C LEU A 101 -9.67 8.57 0.78
N THR A 102 -8.43 8.09 0.65
CA THR A 102 -7.54 7.83 1.79
C THR A 102 -6.10 8.29 1.59
N GLY A 103 -5.72 8.71 0.38
CA GLY A 103 -4.31 8.86 -0.02
C GLY A 103 -3.71 7.58 -0.60
N THR A 104 -4.34 6.44 -0.42
CA THR A 104 -3.97 5.09 -0.91
C THR A 104 -2.69 4.57 -0.30
N SER A 105 -2.80 3.92 0.83
CA SER A 105 -1.67 3.21 1.42
C SER A 105 -1.34 1.92 0.65
N VAL A 106 -2.20 0.94 0.71
CA VAL A 106 -2.04 -0.45 0.24
C VAL A 106 -0.70 -1.09 0.61
N ASN A 107 0.10 -0.41 1.44
CA ASN A 107 1.44 -0.82 1.86
C ASN A 107 1.82 -0.18 3.22
N PRO A 108 2.03 -0.99 4.28
CA PRO A 108 2.40 -0.47 5.60
C PRO A 108 3.64 0.42 5.65
N ALA A 109 4.68 0.10 4.88
CA ALA A 109 5.90 0.89 4.84
C ALA A 109 5.69 2.24 4.14
N ARG A 110 4.88 2.25 3.07
CA ARG A 110 4.47 3.47 2.35
C ARG A 110 3.62 4.38 3.23
N ALA A 111 2.78 3.82 4.10
CA ALA A 111 1.99 4.61 5.04
C ALA A 111 2.85 5.22 6.16
N LEU A 112 3.80 4.45 6.70
CA LEU A 112 4.55 4.81 7.90
C LEU A 112 5.44 6.04 7.68
N ALA A 113 6.26 6.06 6.64
CA ALA A 113 7.26 7.11 6.47
C ALA A 113 6.62 8.50 6.27
N PRO A 114 5.70 8.72 5.33
CA PRO A 114 5.03 10.01 5.20
C PRO A 114 4.27 10.45 6.46
N ALA A 115 3.64 9.51 7.19
CA ALA A 115 2.96 9.83 8.43
C ALA A 115 3.92 10.35 9.51
N VAL A 116 5.13 9.78 9.63
CA VAL A 116 6.16 10.25 10.55
C VAL A 116 6.66 11.65 10.17
N PHE A 117 6.88 11.91 8.87
CA PHE A 117 7.31 13.23 8.40
C PHE A 117 6.23 14.30 8.56
N THR A 118 4.96 13.93 8.38
CA THR A 118 3.82 14.84 8.54
C THR A 118 3.50 15.10 10.01
N GLY A 119 3.62 14.05 10.86
CA GLY A 119 3.26 14.14 12.27
C GLY A 119 1.76 14.28 12.52
N GLY A 120 1.40 14.76 13.71
CA GLY A 120 0.03 15.13 14.07
C GLY A 120 -1.01 14.03 13.82
N GLU A 121 -2.12 14.41 13.18
CA GLU A 121 -3.26 13.53 12.93
C GLU A 121 -2.89 12.38 11.98
N ALA A 122 -2.05 12.61 10.97
CA ALA A 122 -1.60 11.57 10.05
C ALA A 122 -0.84 10.45 10.78
N LEU A 123 0.04 10.82 11.72
CA LEU A 123 0.76 9.84 12.55
C LEU A 123 -0.19 9.11 13.51
N ALA A 124 -1.18 9.80 14.08
CA ALA A 124 -2.18 9.16 14.94
C ALA A 124 -3.06 8.16 14.18
N GLN A 125 -3.29 8.38 12.89
CA GLN A 125 -4.12 7.52 12.04
C GLN A 125 -3.35 6.39 11.35
N VAL A 126 -2.02 6.39 11.36
CA VAL A 126 -1.18 5.45 10.59
C VAL A 126 -1.45 3.98 10.89
N TRP A 127 -1.89 3.65 12.10
CA TRP A 127 -2.21 2.28 12.50
C TRP A 127 -3.24 1.62 11.56
N LEU A 128 -4.24 2.38 11.11
CA LEU A 128 -5.27 1.89 10.19
C LEU A 128 -4.63 1.50 8.86
N PHE A 129 -3.73 2.32 8.35
CA PHE A 129 -3.02 2.13 7.08
C PHE A 129 -1.91 1.06 7.13
N ILE A 130 -1.65 0.54 8.32
CA ILE A 130 -0.84 -0.68 8.52
C ILE A 130 -1.76 -1.90 8.59
N VAL A 131 -2.81 -1.84 9.43
CA VAL A 131 -3.66 -3.01 9.72
C VAL A 131 -4.56 -3.37 8.54
N ALA A 132 -5.23 -2.39 7.92
CA ALA A 132 -6.17 -2.66 6.82
C ALA A 132 -5.49 -3.33 5.60
N PRO A 133 -4.32 -2.87 5.12
CA PRO A 133 -3.58 -3.58 4.07
C PRO A 133 -3.16 -5.00 4.46
N LEU A 134 -2.73 -5.22 5.71
CA LEU A 134 -2.39 -6.57 6.18
C LEU A 134 -3.60 -7.50 6.15
N VAL A 135 -4.78 -7.01 6.56
CA VAL A 135 -6.03 -7.77 6.49
C VAL A 135 -6.39 -8.07 5.03
N GLY A 136 -6.37 -7.07 4.15
CA GLY A 136 -6.65 -7.25 2.72
C GLY A 136 -5.71 -8.25 2.06
N GLY A 137 -4.42 -8.14 2.32
CA GLY A 137 -3.40 -9.08 1.81
C GLY A 137 -3.58 -10.50 2.32
N ALA A 138 -3.91 -10.68 3.61
CA ALA A 138 -4.20 -11.99 4.19
C ALA A 138 -5.43 -12.64 3.55
N ILE A 139 -6.50 -11.89 3.35
CA ILE A 139 -7.71 -12.38 2.67
C ILE A 139 -7.38 -12.77 1.22
N ALA A 140 -6.59 -11.97 0.50
CA ALA A 140 -6.16 -12.29 -0.86
C ALA A 140 -5.35 -13.59 -0.92
N ALA A 141 -4.44 -13.81 0.02
CA ALA A 141 -3.64 -15.03 0.09
C ALA A 141 -4.51 -16.27 0.35
N VAL A 142 -5.46 -16.19 1.27
CA VAL A 142 -6.42 -17.28 1.54
C VAL A 142 -7.30 -17.55 0.32
N PHE A 143 -7.84 -16.50 -0.28
CA PHE A 143 -8.67 -16.60 -1.47
C PHE A 143 -7.91 -17.22 -2.65
N HIS A 144 -6.71 -16.74 -2.94
CA HIS A 144 -5.85 -17.28 -4.00
C HIS A 144 -5.57 -18.76 -3.77
N ARG A 145 -5.23 -19.14 -2.54
CA ARG A 145 -4.98 -20.55 -2.19
C ARG A 145 -6.21 -21.44 -2.37
N ALA A 146 -7.40 -20.94 -2.08
CA ALA A 146 -8.63 -21.72 -2.16
C ALA A 146 -9.12 -21.94 -3.60
N TRP A 147 -8.95 -20.93 -4.50
CA TRP A 147 -9.57 -20.96 -5.83
C TRP A 147 -8.57 -21.03 -6.99
N PHE A 148 -7.33 -20.54 -6.80
CA PHE A 148 -6.34 -20.43 -7.88
C PHE A 148 -5.11 -21.31 -7.68
N SER A 149 -4.95 -22.02 -6.57
CA SER A 149 -3.88 -22.99 -6.43
C SER A 149 -4.07 -24.09 -7.47
N VAL A 150 -3.19 -24.13 -8.46
CA VAL A 150 -3.08 -25.27 -9.36
C VAL A 150 -2.79 -26.51 -8.48
N LYS A 151 -3.72 -27.45 -8.43
CA LYS A 151 -3.40 -28.77 -7.93
C LYS A 151 -2.45 -29.37 -8.96
N ASP A 152 -1.16 -29.46 -8.64
CA ASP A 152 -0.23 -30.28 -9.39
C ASP A 152 -0.74 -31.71 -9.37
N ASN A 153 -1.39 -32.14 -10.45
CA ASN A 153 -1.65 -33.54 -10.75
C ASN A 153 -0.52 -34.10 -11.57
#